data_3b9174c446d55174c8a83b11459e87ec
#
_entry.id   3b9174c446d55174c8a83b11459e87ec
#
_cell.length_a   1.000
_cell.length_b   1.000
_cell.length_c   1.000
_cell.angle_alpha   90.00
_cell.angle_beta   90.00
_cell.angle_gamma   90.00
#
_symmetry.space_group_name_H-M   'P 1'
#
loop_
_entity.id
_entity.type
_entity.pdbx_description
1 polymer ?
#
loop_
_entity_poly.entity_id
_entity_poly.type
_entity_poly.pdbx_seq_one_letter_code
_entity_poly.pdbx_strand_id
1 'polypeptide(L)'
;TITVSDGGMYATGQTRAQERGYSTVFTEGDCIGLYVVKDGTLEVKNLCLTLQGGKWTLPAGASQLLYSPDKSYHAYYPYRKDGDLNGKVLPGDEDFFKSVVKLWFVNRDQSTYAQYTASDLMTARGVYNNHTLSFAMEHRMSLLILQVPATKYTYTEKIDGREISKSYYRYTAVISENSYWQENPCTARLLLNTTDPTHLNPEPYEYYYNGTKETFNLKYSQLNLQPGKYTVHTLDDSKVTEESRSLKAGDYYMQDGSILPGDEDVKPFRDELQESCLGVVFWVGEIDGMHWTRTGSKEGDRLLMRDHPECVHGMVVAMDDTSSQEMKWATGKGATEHIYQWAKKSFNEFTSGEQADWEEIRASDISFGYCRSRIMALYGSRHSDTTFPVYDAIADY
;
A
#
# COMPACT_ATOMS: atom_id res chain seq x y z
N THR A 1 26.50 -15.09 -3.54
CA THR A 1 25.39 -14.19 -3.89
C THR A 1 25.30 -13.07 -2.85
N ILE A 2 24.90 -11.86 -3.29
CA ILE A 2 24.61 -10.74 -2.39
C ILE A 2 23.14 -10.38 -2.55
N THR A 3 22.44 -10.18 -1.44
CA THR A 3 21.05 -9.72 -1.40
C THR A 3 20.94 -8.49 -0.52
N VAL A 4 20.11 -7.54 -0.92
CA VAL A 4 19.80 -6.33 -0.16
C VAL A 4 18.30 -6.18 -0.10
N SER A 5 17.76 -5.98 1.08
CA SER A 5 16.35 -5.72 1.31
C SER A 5 16.18 -4.51 2.22
N ASP A 6 15.07 -3.83 2.08
CA ASP A 6 14.69 -2.78 3.01
C ASP A 6 13.85 -3.36 4.16
N GLY A 7 14.11 -2.92 5.38
CA GLY A 7 13.33 -3.24 6.57
C GLY A 7 12.07 -2.38 6.74
N GLY A 8 11.93 -1.30 5.97
CA GLY A 8 10.85 -0.33 6.05
C GLY A 8 10.91 0.59 7.28
N MET A 9 10.15 1.68 7.23
CA MET A 9 9.90 2.56 8.37
C MET A 9 8.57 2.22 9.03
N TYR A 10 8.50 2.32 10.35
CA TYR A 10 7.31 2.00 11.15
C TYR A 10 6.80 3.24 11.87
N ALA A 11 5.50 3.29 12.15
CA ALA A 11 4.93 4.37 12.95
C ALA A 11 5.57 4.40 14.33
N THR A 12 5.75 5.61 14.87
CA THR A 12 6.27 5.79 16.22
C THR A 12 5.34 5.12 17.23
N GLY A 13 5.89 4.23 18.07
CA GLY A 13 5.12 3.46 19.06
C GLY A 13 4.64 2.08 18.58
N GLN A 14 4.89 1.70 17.31
CA GLN A 14 4.57 0.37 16.79
C GLN A 14 5.79 -0.55 16.76
N THR A 15 5.55 -1.86 16.75
CA THR A 15 6.58 -2.90 16.61
C THR A 15 6.60 -3.45 15.19
N ARG A 16 7.74 -4.01 14.76
CA ARG A 16 7.94 -4.59 13.42
C ARG A 16 6.91 -5.65 13.01
N ALA A 17 6.20 -6.23 13.97
CA ALA A 17 5.29 -7.35 13.71
C ALA A 17 3.89 -6.92 13.20
N GLN A 18 3.56 -5.64 13.14
CA GLN A 18 2.18 -5.19 12.93
C GLN A 18 1.91 -4.41 11.64
N GLU A 19 2.90 -3.87 10.92
CA GLU A 19 2.64 -3.10 9.71
C GLU A 19 3.74 -3.21 8.65
N ARG A 20 3.32 -3.15 7.39
CA ARG A 20 4.16 -2.85 6.24
C ARG A 20 4.36 -1.33 6.17
N GLY A 21 5.31 -0.79 6.96
CA GLY A 21 5.68 0.62 6.93
C GLY A 21 6.20 1.07 5.55
N TYR A 22 6.53 2.33 5.42
CA TYR A 22 7.15 2.88 4.20
C TYR A 22 8.46 2.15 3.91
N SER A 23 8.57 1.58 2.73
CA SER A 23 9.71 0.79 2.29
C SER A 23 10.28 1.32 0.98
N THR A 24 11.60 1.20 0.83
CA THR A 24 12.32 1.52 -0.39
C THR A 24 12.39 0.29 -1.30
N VAL A 25 12.04 0.45 -2.55
CA VAL A 25 12.25 -0.56 -3.59
C VAL A 25 13.50 -0.19 -4.37
N PHE A 26 14.53 -1.05 -4.30
CA PHE A 26 15.75 -0.84 -5.07
C PHE A 26 15.52 -1.13 -6.55
N THR A 27 16.03 -0.25 -7.41
CA THR A 27 15.86 -0.30 -8.86
C THR A 27 17.19 -0.45 -9.59
N GLU A 28 17.13 -0.83 -10.86
CA GLU A 28 18.33 -0.96 -11.71
C GLU A 28 19.18 0.33 -11.69
N GLY A 29 20.46 0.17 -11.41
CA GLY A 29 21.41 1.28 -11.27
C GLY A 29 21.62 1.78 -9.85
N ASP A 30 20.80 1.37 -8.88
CA ASP A 30 21.03 1.70 -7.48
C ASP A 30 22.38 1.18 -7.00
N CYS A 31 23.06 1.98 -6.17
CA CYS A 31 24.35 1.64 -5.61
C CYS A 31 24.31 1.66 -4.09
N ILE A 32 24.90 0.64 -3.47
CA ILE A 32 25.20 0.60 -2.03
C ILE A 32 26.73 0.70 -1.82
N GLY A 33 27.14 1.28 -0.72
CA GLY A 33 28.55 1.32 -0.30
C GLY A 33 28.85 0.17 0.66
N LEU A 34 29.84 -0.66 0.32
CA LEU A 34 30.28 -1.80 1.13
C LEU A 34 31.60 -1.51 1.83
N TYR A 35 31.64 -1.87 3.10
CA TYR A 35 32.86 -1.93 3.90
C TYR A 35 33.08 -3.36 4.40
N VAL A 36 34.35 -3.79 4.47
CA VAL A 36 34.76 -5.06 5.07
C VAL A 36 35.80 -4.80 6.12
N VAL A 37 35.56 -5.32 7.31
CA VAL A 37 36.49 -5.20 8.45
C VAL A 37 37.04 -6.58 8.77
N LYS A 38 38.37 -6.63 8.96
CA LYS A 38 39.09 -7.79 9.49
C LYS A 38 39.98 -7.34 10.63
N ASP A 39 39.93 -8.03 11.77
CA ASP A 39 40.76 -7.70 12.95
C ASP A 39 40.73 -6.23 13.35
N GLY A 40 39.55 -5.58 13.30
CA GLY A 40 39.38 -4.15 13.59
C GLY A 40 39.92 -3.19 12.52
N THR A 41 40.38 -3.70 11.38
CA THR A 41 40.95 -2.90 10.29
C THR A 41 40.07 -2.98 9.04
N LEU A 42 39.95 -1.84 8.33
CA LEU A 42 39.20 -1.79 7.06
C LEU A 42 40.02 -2.45 5.94
N GLU A 43 39.57 -3.62 5.49
CA GLU A 43 40.14 -4.32 4.33
C GLU A 43 39.54 -3.81 3.02
N VAL A 44 38.21 -3.56 3.01
CA VAL A 44 37.52 -2.94 1.88
C VAL A 44 36.87 -1.63 2.36
N LYS A 45 37.05 -0.58 1.58
CA LYS A 45 36.61 0.77 1.91
C LYS A 45 35.68 1.28 0.81
N ASN A 46 34.45 1.57 1.17
CA ASN A 46 33.44 2.23 0.32
C ASN A 46 33.34 1.65 -1.09
N LEU A 47 33.30 0.32 -1.21
CA LEU A 47 33.16 -0.36 -2.48
C LEU A 47 31.70 -0.24 -2.97
N CYS A 48 31.50 0.35 -4.17
CA CYS A 48 30.19 0.45 -4.78
C CYS A 48 29.72 -0.91 -5.30
N LEU A 49 28.60 -1.40 -4.82
CA LEU A 49 27.84 -2.50 -5.43
C LEU A 49 26.64 -1.92 -6.16
N THR A 50 26.49 -2.26 -7.43
CA THR A 50 25.42 -1.75 -8.28
C THR A 50 24.41 -2.85 -8.56
N LEU A 51 23.11 -2.52 -8.49
CA LEU A 51 22.04 -3.42 -8.90
C LEU A 51 21.98 -3.45 -10.45
N GLN A 52 22.25 -4.61 -11.04
CA GLN A 52 22.27 -4.83 -12.50
C GLN A 52 21.69 -6.21 -12.82
N GLY A 53 20.66 -6.24 -13.69
CA GLY A 53 19.97 -7.47 -14.04
C GLY A 53 19.39 -8.21 -12.84
N GLY A 54 18.88 -7.45 -11.85
CA GLY A 54 18.33 -7.98 -10.61
C GLY A 54 19.37 -8.56 -9.63
N LYS A 55 20.67 -8.26 -9.82
CA LYS A 55 21.77 -8.75 -8.98
C LYS A 55 22.68 -7.61 -8.54
N TRP A 56 23.13 -7.66 -7.29
CA TRP A 56 24.15 -6.74 -6.79
C TRP A 56 25.53 -7.18 -7.27
N THR A 57 26.16 -6.35 -8.10
CA THR A 57 27.41 -6.65 -8.80
C THR A 57 28.55 -5.76 -8.35
N LEU A 58 29.75 -6.31 -8.38
CA LEU A 58 31.00 -5.58 -8.15
C LEU A 58 31.33 -4.70 -9.38
N PRO A 59 32.03 -3.56 -9.17
CA PRO A 59 32.53 -2.77 -10.28
C PRO A 59 33.52 -3.59 -11.14
N ALA A 60 33.57 -3.26 -12.43
CA ALA A 60 34.51 -3.90 -13.36
C ALA A 60 35.96 -3.76 -12.86
N GLY A 61 36.69 -4.87 -12.83
CA GLY A 61 38.10 -4.90 -12.35
C GLY A 61 38.27 -4.98 -10.82
N ALA A 62 37.16 -5.00 -10.05
CA ALA A 62 37.27 -5.25 -8.62
C ALA A 62 37.65 -6.71 -8.34
N SER A 63 38.51 -6.90 -7.30
CA SER A 63 38.83 -8.24 -6.81
C SER A 63 37.58 -8.95 -6.31
N GLN A 64 37.53 -10.28 -6.45
CA GLN A 64 36.42 -11.05 -5.93
C GLN A 64 36.28 -10.86 -4.42
N LEU A 65 35.09 -10.57 -3.96
CA LEU A 65 34.77 -10.52 -2.54
C LEU A 65 34.56 -11.94 -2.02
N LEU A 66 35.59 -12.47 -1.35
CA LEU A 66 35.51 -13.80 -0.72
C LEU A 66 34.99 -13.64 0.71
N TYR A 67 33.97 -14.39 1.04
CA TYR A 67 33.49 -14.46 2.40
C TYR A 67 34.52 -15.15 3.29
N SER A 68 34.66 -14.61 4.51
CA SER A 68 35.44 -15.23 5.57
C SER A 68 34.74 -14.99 6.90
N PRO A 69 34.67 -15.98 7.82
CA PRO A 69 33.96 -15.86 9.10
C PRO A 69 34.67 -14.92 10.09
N ASP A 70 35.93 -14.59 9.85
CA ASP A 70 36.72 -13.63 10.64
C ASP A 70 36.53 -12.18 10.19
N LYS A 71 35.68 -11.95 9.19
CA LYS A 71 35.34 -10.61 8.67
C LYS A 71 33.93 -10.19 9.01
N SER A 72 33.73 -8.89 9.20
CA SER A 72 32.42 -8.29 9.26
C SER A 72 32.18 -7.42 8.01
N TYR A 73 30.92 -7.42 7.58
CA TYR A 73 30.47 -6.76 6.36
C TYR A 73 29.44 -5.70 6.74
N HIS A 74 29.60 -4.48 6.22
CA HIS A 74 28.75 -3.35 6.52
C HIS A 74 28.37 -2.63 5.25
N ALA A 75 27.08 -2.37 5.03
CA ALA A 75 26.58 -1.69 3.86
C ALA A 75 25.77 -0.45 4.23
N TYR A 76 25.73 0.53 3.33
CA TYR A 76 24.87 1.70 3.45
C TYR A 76 24.30 2.14 2.10
N TYR A 77 23.21 2.85 2.13
CA TYR A 77 22.52 3.46 0.98
C TYR A 77 21.99 4.85 1.39
N PRO A 78 21.95 5.85 0.50
CA PRO A 78 22.50 5.84 -0.87
C PRO A 78 24.02 5.95 -0.90
N TYR A 79 24.63 5.32 -1.90
CA TYR A 79 26.09 5.35 -2.08
C TYR A 79 26.60 6.76 -2.35
N ARG A 80 27.67 7.14 -1.66
CA ARG A 80 28.44 8.38 -1.89
C ARG A 80 29.85 8.04 -2.37
N LYS A 81 30.17 8.45 -3.60
CA LYS A 81 31.44 8.13 -4.28
C LYS A 81 32.62 8.76 -3.61
N ASP A 82 32.47 10.00 -3.17
CA ASP A 82 33.57 10.77 -2.58
C ASP A 82 33.82 10.28 -1.17
N GLY A 83 35.09 9.94 -0.88
CA GLY A 83 35.57 9.24 0.31
C GLY A 83 35.31 9.88 1.67
N ASP A 84 34.34 10.78 1.76
CA ASP A 84 33.93 11.50 2.97
C ASP A 84 33.56 10.61 4.15
N LEU A 85 33.16 9.36 3.87
CA LEU A 85 32.75 8.41 4.91
C LEU A 85 33.92 7.58 5.47
N ASN A 86 35.06 7.47 4.75
CA ASN A 86 36.17 6.57 5.13
C ASN A 86 36.78 6.89 6.48
N GLY A 87 36.79 8.17 6.87
CA GLY A 87 37.30 8.61 8.19
C GLY A 87 36.23 8.66 9.29
N LYS A 88 34.98 8.33 8.96
CA LYS A 88 33.80 8.47 9.86
C LYS A 88 33.24 7.13 10.30
N VAL A 89 33.62 6.04 9.65
CA VAL A 89 33.19 4.68 10.06
C VAL A 89 34.03 4.21 11.24
N LEU A 90 33.43 3.39 12.10
CA LEU A 90 34.04 2.96 13.36
C LEU A 90 34.22 1.42 13.36
N PRO A 91 35.33 0.88 12.85
CA PRO A 91 35.52 -0.55 12.67
C PRO A 91 35.42 -1.42 13.94
N GLY A 92 35.62 -0.82 15.11
CA GLY A 92 35.55 -1.48 16.41
C GLY A 92 34.27 -1.21 17.21
N ASP A 93 33.33 -0.39 16.69
CA ASP A 93 32.08 -0.05 17.37
C ASP A 93 30.99 -1.03 16.96
N GLU A 94 30.06 -1.31 17.86
CA GLU A 94 28.86 -2.11 17.58
C GLU A 94 28.02 -1.48 16.47
N ASP A 95 27.85 -0.15 16.49
CA ASP A 95 27.26 0.61 15.40
C ASP A 95 28.37 1.20 14.51
N PHE A 96 28.79 0.42 13.55
CA PHE A 96 29.85 0.79 12.58
C PHE A 96 29.62 2.15 11.92
N PHE A 97 28.38 2.55 11.67
CA PHE A 97 28.00 3.80 11.02
C PHE A 97 27.59 4.93 11.97
N LYS A 98 27.73 4.78 13.27
CA LYS A 98 27.28 5.76 14.28
C LYS A 98 27.72 7.21 13.99
N SER A 99 29.00 7.41 13.67
CA SER A 99 29.50 8.75 13.33
C SER A 99 29.01 9.24 11.96
N VAL A 100 28.81 8.32 11.01
CA VAL A 100 28.22 8.64 9.71
C VAL A 100 26.79 9.12 9.88
N VAL A 101 25.98 8.42 10.68
CA VAL A 101 24.59 8.79 10.99
C VAL A 101 24.53 10.19 11.59
N LYS A 102 25.38 10.46 12.60
CA LYS A 102 25.42 11.79 13.24
C LYS A 102 25.75 12.92 12.27
N LEU A 103 26.64 12.68 11.32
CA LEU A 103 27.12 13.67 10.36
C LEU A 103 26.40 13.60 9.01
N TRP A 104 25.36 12.76 8.88
CA TRP A 104 24.64 12.64 7.63
C TRP A 104 23.88 13.91 7.32
N PHE A 105 24.23 14.49 6.18
CA PHE A 105 23.54 15.68 5.69
C PHE A 105 22.24 15.29 5.01
N VAL A 106 21.14 15.74 5.55
CA VAL A 106 19.82 15.70 4.95
C VAL A 106 19.63 16.95 4.11
N ASN A 107 19.20 16.82 2.87
CA ASN A 107 18.98 17.97 2.01
C ASN A 107 17.95 18.93 2.63
N ARG A 108 18.27 20.21 2.62
CA ARG A 108 17.28 21.22 3.06
C ARG A 108 16.11 21.34 2.08
N ASP A 109 16.42 21.25 0.81
CA ASP A 109 15.44 21.15 -0.26
C ASP A 109 15.25 19.68 -0.62
N GLN A 110 14.08 19.14 -0.30
CA GLN A 110 13.63 17.79 -0.60
C GLN A 110 12.42 17.83 -1.55
N SER A 111 12.21 18.91 -2.29
CA SER A 111 11.05 19.10 -3.17
C SER A 111 11.01 18.12 -4.34
N THR A 112 12.14 17.57 -4.74
CA THR A 112 12.17 16.50 -5.74
C THR A 112 12.34 15.13 -5.09
N TYR A 113 11.78 14.10 -5.73
CA TYR A 113 11.93 12.72 -5.25
C TYR A 113 13.40 12.29 -5.11
N ALA A 114 14.26 12.73 -6.03
CA ALA A 114 15.70 12.44 -5.97
C ALA A 114 16.38 13.08 -4.76
N GLN A 115 16.06 14.32 -4.41
CA GLN A 115 16.61 14.99 -3.23
C GLN A 115 16.08 14.37 -1.93
N TYR A 116 14.79 14.01 -1.93
CA TYR A 116 14.16 13.31 -0.82
C TYR A 116 14.85 11.96 -0.57
N THR A 117 14.94 11.08 -1.57
CA THR A 117 15.55 9.75 -1.43
C THR A 117 17.05 9.81 -1.15
N ALA A 118 17.79 10.82 -1.68
CA ALA A 118 19.19 11.03 -1.36
C ALA A 118 19.44 11.43 0.09
N SER A 119 18.42 11.87 0.81
CA SER A 119 18.48 12.22 2.23
C SER A 119 18.31 11.02 3.16
N ASP A 120 17.81 9.90 2.66
CA ASP A 120 17.44 8.72 3.44
C ASP A 120 18.63 7.77 3.62
N LEU A 121 19.35 7.94 4.71
CA LEU A 121 20.43 7.01 5.05
C LEU A 121 19.87 5.70 5.58
N MET A 122 20.21 4.61 4.90
CA MET A 122 20.01 3.25 5.40
C MET A 122 21.35 2.55 5.64
N THR A 123 21.42 1.71 6.65
CA THR A 123 22.63 0.94 6.99
C THR A 123 22.28 -0.50 7.32
N ALA A 124 23.22 -1.42 7.08
CA ALA A 124 23.07 -2.81 7.45
C ALA A 124 24.39 -3.44 7.85
N ARG A 125 24.33 -4.43 8.76
CA ARG A 125 25.37 -5.42 8.96
C ARG A 125 25.04 -6.67 8.16
N GLY A 126 26.01 -7.16 7.38
CA GLY A 126 25.85 -8.34 6.55
C GLY A 126 25.76 -9.61 7.38
N VAL A 127 24.81 -10.47 7.01
CA VAL A 127 24.63 -11.82 7.55
C VAL A 127 24.88 -12.81 6.43
N TYR A 128 25.82 -13.75 6.65
CA TYR A 128 26.13 -14.79 5.68
C TYR A 128 25.46 -16.10 6.05
N ASN A 129 24.68 -16.64 5.14
CA ASN A 129 24.04 -17.93 5.26
C ASN A 129 23.84 -18.56 3.88
N ASN A 130 24.01 -19.88 3.76
CA ASN A 130 23.75 -20.64 2.54
C ASN A 130 24.35 -20.00 1.27
N HIS A 131 25.64 -19.65 1.30
CA HIS A 131 26.38 -19.00 0.20
C HIS A 131 25.83 -17.61 -0.22
N THR A 132 25.04 -17.00 0.63
CA THR A 132 24.47 -15.67 0.42
C THR A 132 24.86 -14.72 1.54
N LEU A 133 25.40 -13.56 1.18
CA LEU A 133 25.62 -12.43 2.07
C LEU A 133 24.42 -11.48 1.95
N SER A 134 23.66 -11.35 3.01
CA SER A 134 22.40 -10.61 3.04
C SER A 134 22.54 -9.34 3.88
N PHE A 135 22.01 -8.24 3.36
CA PHE A 135 21.93 -6.95 4.04
C PHE A 135 20.46 -6.56 4.19
N ALA A 136 19.95 -6.62 5.43
CA ALA A 136 18.65 -6.06 5.78
C ALA A 136 18.86 -4.59 6.18
N MET A 137 18.58 -3.66 5.26
CA MET A 137 18.79 -2.24 5.47
C MET A 137 17.81 -1.67 6.50
N GLU A 138 18.34 -0.85 7.40
CA GLU A 138 17.57 -0.12 8.40
C GLU A 138 17.71 1.38 8.15
N HIS A 139 16.58 2.09 8.07
CA HIS A 139 16.56 3.55 7.97
C HIS A 139 17.14 4.19 9.23
N ARG A 140 17.96 5.20 9.05
CA ARG A 140 18.63 5.92 10.15
C ARG A 140 18.09 7.34 10.33
N MET A 141 17.32 7.84 9.39
CA MET A 141 16.65 9.12 9.47
C MET A 141 15.22 8.93 10.03
N SER A 142 14.63 10.02 10.49
CA SER A 142 13.22 10.06 10.91
C SER A 142 12.38 10.60 9.76
N LEU A 143 11.27 9.95 9.45
CA LEU A 143 10.33 10.43 8.44
C LEU A 143 9.19 11.19 9.12
N LEU A 144 9.04 12.46 8.78
CA LEU A 144 7.89 13.26 9.12
C LEU A 144 6.93 13.29 7.93
N ILE A 145 5.69 12.89 8.16
CA ILE A 145 4.60 12.97 7.21
C ILE A 145 3.68 14.10 7.66
N LEU A 146 3.64 15.16 6.87
CA LEU A 146 2.78 16.30 7.11
C LEU A 146 1.48 16.14 6.34
N GLN A 147 0.37 16.30 7.03
CA GLN A 147 -0.96 16.32 6.44
C GLN A 147 -1.60 17.69 6.70
N VAL A 148 -2.46 18.13 5.81
CA VAL A 148 -3.25 19.34 5.99
C VAL A 148 -4.53 19.04 6.77
N PRO A 149 -5.22 20.06 7.31
CA PRO A 149 -6.53 19.91 7.93
C PRO A 149 -7.53 19.21 7.00
N ALA A 150 -8.30 18.32 7.58
CA ALA A 150 -9.27 17.50 6.88
C ALA A 150 -10.55 17.33 7.68
N THR A 151 -11.64 16.96 7.02
CA THR A 151 -12.82 16.42 7.69
C THR A 151 -12.62 14.92 7.85
N LYS A 152 -12.64 14.46 9.10
CA LYS A 152 -12.64 13.03 9.42
C LYS A 152 -14.07 12.55 9.45
N TYR A 153 -14.43 11.68 8.52
CA TYR A 153 -15.71 11.00 8.51
C TYR A 153 -15.59 9.66 9.22
N THR A 154 -16.55 9.34 10.07
CA THR A 154 -16.64 8.04 10.72
C THR A 154 -17.94 7.37 10.30
N TYR A 155 -17.82 6.20 9.68
CA TYR A 155 -18.94 5.30 9.44
C TYR A 155 -19.03 4.32 10.58
N THR A 156 -20.21 4.25 11.18
CA THR A 156 -20.52 3.25 12.20
C THR A 156 -21.69 2.40 11.73
N GLU A 157 -21.47 1.12 11.64
CA GLU A 157 -22.47 0.15 11.25
C GLU A 157 -22.61 -0.93 12.31
N LYS A 158 -23.81 -1.45 12.49
CA LYS A 158 -24.09 -2.61 13.32
C LYS A 158 -24.14 -3.86 12.47
N ILE A 159 -23.21 -4.79 12.71
CA ILE A 159 -23.15 -6.08 12.04
C ILE A 159 -23.21 -7.15 13.12
N ASP A 160 -24.16 -8.05 13.05
CA ASP A 160 -24.38 -9.11 14.05
C ASP A 160 -24.37 -8.59 15.50
N GLY A 161 -24.95 -7.42 15.73
CA GLY A 161 -24.98 -6.77 17.03
C GLY A 161 -23.66 -6.11 17.49
N ARG A 162 -22.62 -6.11 16.65
CA ARG A 162 -21.34 -5.42 16.89
C ARG A 162 -21.28 -4.11 16.13
N GLU A 163 -20.81 -3.07 16.77
CA GLU A 163 -20.50 -1.81 16.10
C GLU A 163 -19.13 -1.93 15.44
N ILE A 164 -19.08 -1.67 14.14
CA ILE A 164 -17.86 -1.56 13.34
C ILE A 164 -17.75 -0.13 12.85
N SER A 165 -16.68 0.56 13.21
CA SER A 165 -16.41 1.93 12.78
C SER A 165 -15.21 1.95 11.86
N LYS A 166 -15.35 2.60 10.70
CA LYS A 166 -14.27 2.94 9.78
C LYS A 166 -14.21 4.46 9.63
N SER A 167 -13.02 5.00 9.62
CA SER A 167 -12.80 6.43 9.40
C SER A 167 -11.98 6.65 8.17
N TYR A 168 -12.25 7.75 7.45
CA TYR A 168 -11.44 8.26 6.37
C TYR A 168 -11.39 9.79 6.45
N TYR A 169 -10.42 10.38 5.76
CA TYR A 169 -10.19 11.81 5.80
C TYR A 169 -10.52 12.42 4.43
N ARG A 170 -11.35 13.45 4.41
CA ARG A 170 -11.49 14.36 3.30
C ARG A 170 -10.66 15.59 3.57
N TYR A 171 -9.66 15.80 2.76
CA TYR A 171 -8.80 16.97 2.90
C TYR A 171 -9.51 18.23 2.37
N THR A 172 -9.51 19.26 3.19
CA THR A 172 -10.12 20.57 2.89
C THR A 172 -9.08 21.65 2.60
N ALA A 173 -7.81 21.27 2.65
CA ALA A 173 -6.69 22.14 2.40
C ALA A 173 -5.67 21.49 1.48
N VAL A 174 -4.74 22.26 0.96
CA VAL A 174 -3.60 21.81 0.14
C VAL A 174 -2.32 22.48 0.64
N ILE A 175 -1.22 21.75 0.61
CA ILE A 175 0.11 22.25 0.96
C ILE A 175 0.58 23.16 -0.19
N SER A 176 1.14 24.32 0.14
CA SER A 176 1.83 25.16 -0.84
C SER A 176 3.13 24.47 -1.31
N GLU A 177 3.60 24.80 -2.49
CA GLU A 177 4.95 24.39 -2.94
C GLU A 177 6.00 24.85 -1.94
N ASN A 178 6.79 23.91 -1.45
CA ASN A 178 7.82 24.10 -0.42
C ASN A 178 9.05 23.19 -0.67
N SER A 179 9.98 23.23 0.27
CA SER A 179 11.25 22.48 0.21
C SER A 179 11.12 21.00 0.61
N TYR A 180 9.96 20.38 0.54
CA TYR A 180 9.73 18.99 0.90
C TYR A 180 9.02 18.22 -0.20
N TRP A 181 9.16 16.91 -0.18
CA TRP A 181 8.51 16.04 -1.15
C TRP A 181 7.00 16.00 -0.92
N GLN A 182 6.24 16.47 -1.91
CA GLN A 182 4.79 16.35 -1.92
C GLN A 182 4.40 14.99 -2.52
N GLU A 183 3.84 14.12 -1.70
CA GLU A 183 3.28 12.85 -2.16
C GLU A 183 2.01 13.08 -2.96
N ASN A 184 1.19 14.00 -2.46
CA ASN A 184 -0.03 14.51 -3.10
C ASN A 184 -0.29 15.95 -2.59
N PRO A 185 -1.28 16.67 -3.10
CA PRO A 185 -1.55 18.05 -2.68
C PRO A 185 -1.78 18.25 -1.17
N CYS A 186 -2.09 17.19 -0.42
CA CYS A 186 -2.46 17.24 0.99
C CYS A 186 -1.48 16.58 1.92
N THR A 187 -0.49 15.87 1.38
CA THR A 187 0.48 15.11 2.14
C THR A 187 1.88 15.37 1.63
N ALA A 188 2.76 15.76 2.53
CA ALA A 188 4.17 15.94 2.24
C ALA A 188 5.03 15.07 3.14
N ARG A 189 6.21 14.69 2.65
CA ARG A 189 7.20 13.90 3.37
C ARG A 189 8.49 14.68 3.54
N LEU A 190 9.07 14.57 4.72
CA LEU A 190 10.33 15.22 5.07
C LEU A 190 11.18 14.27 5.89
N LEU A 191 12.39 14.01 5.43
CA LEU A 191 13.39 13.26 6.18
C LEU A 191 14.20 14.20 7.07
N LEU A 192 14.40 13.79 8.32
CA LEU A 192 15.05 14.57 9.35
C LEU A 192 16.13 13.73 10.05
N ASN A 193 17.32 14.32 10.24
CA ASN A 193 18.34 13.71 11.07
C ASN A 193 18.13 14.13 12.53
N THR A 194 17.47 13.27 13.30
CA THR A 194 17.16 13.55 14.71
C THR A 194 18.34 13.28 15.65
N THR A 195 19.44 12.74 15.16
CA THR A 195 20.68 12.58 15.95
C THR A 195 21.47 13.88 16.06
N ASP A 196 21.18 14.87 15.21
CA ASP A 196 21.71 16.24 15.28
C ASP A 196 20.58 17.26 15.35
N PRO A 197 20.08 17.57 16.55
CA PRO A 197 18.95 18.49 16.73
C PRO A 197 19.25 19.94 16.34
N THR A 198 20.51 20.28 16.06
CA THR A 198 20.88 21.64 15.64
C THR A 198 20.36 22.01 14.26
N HIS A 199 20.00 21.02 13.44
CA HIS A 199 19.40 21.19 12.12
C HIS A 199 17.89 21.16 12.12
N LEU A 200 17.25 20.89 13.28
CA LEU A 200 15.80 20.85 13.42
C LEU A 200 15.25 22.23 13.77
N ASN A 201 15.48 23.21 12.93
CA ASN A 201 14.88 24.53 13.10
C ASN A 201 13.41 24.48 12.70
N PRO A 202 12.53 25.06 13.54
CA PRO A 202 11.12 25.18 13.14
C PRO A 202 11.03 26.09 11.92
N GLU A 203 10.48 25.56 10.84
CA GLU A 203 10.18 26.34 9.64
C GLU A 203 8.68 26.58 9.55
N PRO A 204 8.25 27.74 9.04
CA PRO A 204 6.86 27.97 8.76
C PRO A 204 6.43 27.10 7.59
N TYR A 205 5.35 26.32 7.77
CA TYR A 205 4.69 25.58 6.71
C TYR A 205 3.51 26.40 6.17
N GLU A 206 3.45 26.55 4.86
CA GLU A 206 2.39 27.26 4.18
C GLU A 206 1.41 26.28 3.56
N TYR A 207 0.14 26.54 3.72
CA TYR A 207 -0.92 25.73 3.11
C TYR A 207 -2.13 26.63 2.76
N TYR A 208 -2.96 26.19 1.84
CA TYR A 208 -4.21 26.87 1.49
C TYR A 208 -5.37 26.13 2.17
N TYR A 209 -6.18 26.88 2.90
CA TYR A 209 -7.40 26.39 3.52
C TYR A 209 -8.58 27.25 3.04
N ASN A 210 -9.57 26.60 2.38
CA ASN A 210 -10.70 27.32 1.76
C ASN A 210 -10.25 28.50 0.86
N GLY A 211 -9.18 28.30 0.09
CA GLY A 211 -8.64 29.32 -0.82
C GLY A 211 -7.81 30.43 -0.15
N THR A 212 -7.68 30.41 1.17
CA THR A 212 -6.86 31.38 1.91
C THR A 212 -5.51 30.75 2.27
N LYS A 213 -4.42 31.48 1.99
CA LYS A 213 -3.07 31.07 2.38
C LYS A 213 -2.88 31.27 3.88
N GLU A 214 -2.45 30.22 4.53
CA GLU A 214 -2.17 30.17 5.96
C GLU A 214 -0.76 29.70 6.24
N THR A 215 -0.24 30.00 7.43
CA THR A 215 1.09 29.62 7.87
C THR A 215 1.01 28.93 9.21
N PHE A 216 1.62 27.76 9.33
CA PHE A 216 1.72 27.00 10.55
C PHE A 216 3.19 26.85 10.97
N ASN A 217 3.52 27.25 12.20
CA ASN A 217 4.87 27.13 12.75
C ASN A 217 5.01 25.81 13.52
N LEU A 218 5.54 24.80 12.86
CA LEU A 218 5.75 23.49 13.46
C LEU A 218 6.99 23.49 14.35
N LYS A 219 6.86 23.03 15.57
CA LYS A 219 7.97 22.84 16.51
C LYS A 219 8.33 21.36 16.57
N TYR A 220 9.42 20.98 15.94
CA TYR A 220 9.89 19.59 15.92
C TYR A 220 10.10 18.97 17.31
N SER A 221 10.42 19.80 18.32
CA SER A 221 10.53 19.36 19.71
C SER A 221 9.24 18.83 20.32
N GLN A 222 8.10 19.11 19.70
CA GLN A 222 6.78 18.60 20.12
C GLN A 222 6.41 17.29 19.44
N LEU A 223 7.21 16.86 18.43
CA LEU A 223 7.00 15.62 17.70
C LEU A 223 7.86 14.51 18.30
N ASN A 224 7.29 13.33 18.39
CA ASN A 224 8.03 12.13 18.82
C ASN A 224 8.79 11.53 17.62
N LEU A 225 9.79 12.25 17.12
CA LEU A 225 10.60 11.81 15.98
C LEU A 225 11.67 10.81 16.45
N GLN A 226 11.76 9.67 15.80
CA GLN A 226 12.73 8.63 16.12
C GLN A 226 13.41 8.10 14.84
N PRO A 227 14.72 7.81 14.86
CA PRO A 227 15.42 7.22 13.73
C PRO A 227 14.75 5.90 13.29
N GLY A 228 14.60 5.71 11.98
CA GLY A 228 13.96 4.55 11.38
C GLY A 228 12.45 4.45 11.60
N LYS A 229 11.84 5.54 12.09
CA LYS A 229 10.39 5.63 12.31
C LYS A 229 9.78 6.76 11.52
N TYR A 230 8.48 6.63 11.21
CA TYR A 230 7.71 7.74 10.70
C TYR A 230 6.75 8.30 11.77
N THR A 231 6.47 9.58 11.66
CA THR A 231 5.48 10.28 12.49
C THR A 231 4.57 11.06 11.55
N VAL A 232 3.27 10.85 11.67
CA VAL A 232 2.25 11.64 10.97
C VAL A 232 1.85 12.82 11.84
N HIS A 233 1.83 14.00 11.26
CA HIS A 233 1.41 15.22 11.93
C HIS A 233 0.51 16.05 11.04
N THR A 234 -0.68 16.37 11.52
CA THR A 234 -1.62 17.27 10.83
C THR A 234 -1.27 18.71 11.17
N LEU A 235 -1.02 19.54 10.14
CA LEU A 235 -0.82 20.96 10.31
C LEU A 235 -2.13 21.57 10.80
N ASP A 236 -2.07 22.33 11.91
CA ASP A 236 -3.22 22.99 12.50
C ASP A 236 -4.43 22.05 12.72
N ASP A 237 -4.24 21.04 13.56
CA ASP A 237 -5.24 20.03 13.90
C ASP A 237 -6.52 20.64 14.53
N SER A 238 -6.47 21.90 15.00
CA SER A 238 -7.65 22.63 15.47
C SER A 238 -8.68 22.88 14.36
N LYS A 239 -8.28 22.77 13.10
CA LYS A 239 -9.16 22.90 11.93
C LYS A 239 -9.67 21.55 11.40
N VAL A 240 -9.28 20.45 12.02
CA VAL A 240 -9.84 19.13 11.70
C VAL A 240 -11.25 19.06 12.26
N THR A 241 -12.20 18.69 11.42
CA THR A 241 -13.58 18.45 11.81
C THR A 241 -13.88 16.96 11.82
N GLU A 242 -14.79 16.51 12.68
CA GLU A 242 -15.24 15.12 12.73
C GLU A 242 -16.73 15.05 12.44
N GLU A 243 -17.11 14.18 11.52
CA GLU A 243 -18.49 13.91 11.17
C GLU A 243 -18.76 12.41 11.17
N SER A 244 -19.90 12.02 11.75
CA SER A 244 -20.40 10.66 11.66
C SER A 244 -21.46 10.59 10.57
N ARG A 245 -21.34 9.62 9.67
CA ARG A 245 -22.32 9.42 8.61
C ARG A 245 -22.52 7.93 8.30
N SER A 246 -23.64 7.61 7.71
CA SER A 246 -23.90 6.29 7.13
C SER A 246 -23.41 6.24 5.70
N LEU A 247 -23.08 5.04 5.22
CA LEU A 247 -22.81 4.77 3.82
C LEU A 247 -24.01 5.20 2.96
N LYS A 248 -23.74 5.77 1.79
CA LYS A 248 -24.78 6.19 0.83
C LYS A 248 -24.49 5.67 -0.57
N ALA A 249 -25.54 5.43 -1.34
CA ALA A 249 -25.37 5.23 -2.78
C ALA A 249 -24.76 6.50 -3.41
N GLY A 250 -23.78 6.31 -4.26
CA GLY A 250 -22.96 7.36 -4.83
C GLY A 250 -21.61 7.59 -4.13
N ASP A 251 -21.38 7.00 -2.96
CA ASP A 251 -20.06 7.04 -2.30
C ASP A 251 -19.03 6.23 -3.10
N TYR A 252 -17.76 6.65 -3.08
CA TYR A 252 -16.66 6.00 -3.77
C TYR A 252 -15.98 4.98 -2.88
N TYR A 253 -15.77 3.77 -3.38
CA TYR A 253 -15.02 2.71 -2.71
C TYR A 253 -13.58 2.67 -3.22
N MET A 254 -12.63 2.84 -2.30
CA MET A 254 -11.21 3.00 -2.63
C MET A 254 -10.44 1.69 -2.47
N GLN A 255 -9.30 1.58 -3.14
CA GLN A 255 -8.42 0.41 -3.12
C GLN A 255 -7.91 0.01 -1.73
N ASP A 256 -7.78 0.98 -0.83
CA ASP A 256 -7.40 0.75 0.58
C ASP A 256 -8.60 0.33 1.47
N GLY A 257 -9.78 0.16 0.88
CA GLY A 257 -11.03 -0.15 1.59
C GLY A 257 -11.69 1.05 2.26
N SER A 258 -11.18 2.26 2.04
CA SER A 258 -11.83 3.48 2.51
C SER A 258 -13.02 3.88 1.63
N ILE A 259 -13.87 4.75 2.16
CA ILE A 259 -15.04 5.28 1.47
C ILE A 259 -14.93 6.79 1.41
N LEU A 260 -15.05 7.38 0.23
CA LEU A 260 -15.17 8.83 0.07
C LEU A 260 -16.61 9.21 -0.22
N PRO A 261 -17.14 10.32 0.36
CA PRO A 261 -18.48 10.79 0.08
C PRO A 261 -18.64 11.20 -1.39
N GLY A 262 -19.64 10.65 -2.07
CA GLY A 262 -19.96 11.03 -3.45
C GLY A 262 -20.72 12.35 -3.57
N ASP A 263 -21.28 12.87 -2.47
CA ASP A 263 -21.99 14.14 -2.39
C ASP A 263 -21.06 15.35 -2.11
N GLU A 264 -19.75 15.11 -2.01
CA GLU A 264 -18.75 16.10 -1.70
C GLU A 264 -17.93 16.52 -2.93
N ASP A 265 -17.42 17.76 -2.93
CA ASP A 265 -16.52 18.22 -3.99
C ASP A 265 -15.11 17.65 -3.81
N VAL A 266 -14.80 16.62 -4.57
CA VAL A 266 -13.50 15.91 -4.56
C VAL A 266 -12.51 16.48 -5.59
N LYS A 267 -12.75 17.66 -6.13
CA LYS A 267 -11.96 18.25 -7.22
C LYS A 267 -10.45 18.27 -7.03
N PRO A 268 -9.89 18.53 -5.83
CA PRO A 268 -8.43 18.49 -5.64
C PRO A 268 -7.80 17.12 -5.89
N PHE A 269 -8.60 16.06 -5.86
CA PHE A 269 -8.15 14.65 -5.92
C PHE A 269 -8.71 13.88 -7.11
N ARG A 270 -9.24 14.56 -8.11
CA ARG A 270 -9.94 13.88 -9.21
C ARG A 270 -9.06 12.84 -9.91
N ASP A 271 -7.80 13.16 -10.16
CA ASP A 271 -6.88 12.26 -10.86
C ASP A 271 -6.46 11.09 -9.93
N GLU A 272 -6.14 11.36 -8.67
CA GLU A 272 -5.83 10.35 -7.65
C GLU A 272 -7.04 9.46 -7.35
N LEU A 273 -8.25 10.03 -7.40
CA LEU A 273 -9.49 9.28 -7.23
C LEU A 273 -9.69 8.27 -8.37
N GLN A 274 -9.35 8.64 -9.60
CA GLN A 274 -9.44 7.74 -10.75
C GLN A 274 -8.47 6.57 -10.65
N GLU A 275 -7.25 6.79 -10.13
CA GLU A 275 -6.23 5.74 -10.01
C GLU A 275 -6.49 4.77 -8.85
N SER A 276 -7.14 5.21 -7.79
CA SER A 276 -7.34 4.42 -6.56
C SER A 276 -8.79 4.07 -6.24
N CYS A 277 -9.76 4.56 -7.01
CA CYS A 277 -11.17 4.23 -6.84
C CYS A 277 -11.49 2.91 -7.54
N LEU A 278 -11.92 1.90 -6.79
CA LEU A 278 -12.39 0.63 -7.32
C LEU A 278 -13.81 0.68 -7.86
N GLY A 279 -14.63 1.59 -7.34
CA GLY A 279 -16.00 1.69 -7.81
C GLY A 279 -16.89 2.61 -6.99
N VAL A 280 -18.16 2.67 -7.40
CA VAL A 280 -19.19 3.50 -6.77
C VAL A 280 -20.21 2.61 -6.06
N VAL A 281 -20.52 2.94 -4.82
CA VAL A 281 -21.58 2.28 -4.07
C VAL A 281 -22.92 2.56 -4.74
N PHE A 282 -23.63 1.52 -5.17
CA PHE A 282 -24.95 1.67 -5.78
C PHE A 282 -26.08 1.11 -4.91
N TRP A 283 -25.76 0.29 -3.93
CA TRP A 283 -26.68 -0.26 -2.95
C TRP A 283 -26.07 -0.21 -1.56
N VAL A 284 -26.87 0.09 -0.55
CA VAL A 284 -26.46 0.10 0.86
C VAL A 284 -27.40 -0.80 1.65
N GLY A 285 -26.82 -1.69 2.44
CA GLY A 285 -27.52 -2.64 3.28
C GLY A 285 -27.08 -4.09 3.05
N GLU A 286 -27.74 -4.99 3.73
CA GLU A 286 -27.50 -6.43 3.60
C GLU A 286 -28.10 -6.95 2.29
N ILE A 287 -27.42 -7.90 1.66
CA ILE A 287 -27.83 -8.47 0.37
C ILE A 287 -29.14 -9.25 0.48
N ASP A 288 -29.45 -9.78 1.67
CA ASP A 288 -30.74 -10.46 1.94
C ASP A 288 -31.95 -9.54 1.79
N GLY A 289 -31.80 -8.23 2.08
CA GLY A 289 -32.81 -7.21 1.87
C GLY A 289 -33.01 -6.78 0.42
N MET A 290 -32.14 -7.24 -0.49
CA MET A 290 -32.14 -6.83 -1.89
C MET A 290 -33.07 -7.73 -2.73
N HIS A 291 -34.24 -7.24 -3.06
CA HIS A 291 -35.23 -7.96 -3.90
C HIS A 291 -35.41 -7.24 -5.24
N TRP A 292 -34.94 -7.86 -6.32
CA TRP A 292 -35.09 -7.33 -7.69
C TRP A 292 -36.37 -7.82 -8.40
N THR A 293 -36.98 -8.88 -7.89
CA THR A 293 -38.15 -9.45 -8.53
C THR A 293 -39.44 -9.01 -7.86
N ARG A 294 -40.46 -8.71 -8.69
CA ARG A 294 -41.80 -8.31 -8.29
C ARG A 294 -42.54 -9.33 -7.39
N THR A 295 -42.03 -10.51 -7.26
CA THR A 295 -42.71 -11.64 -6.59
C THR A 295 -42.23 -11.90 -5.18
N GLY A 296 -41.18 -11.24 -4.69
CA GLY A 296 -40.78 -11.19 -3.28
C GLY A 296 -40.59 -12.53 -2.53
N SER A 297 -40.46 -13.64 -3.28
CA SER A 297 -40.48 -14.99 -2.69
C SER A 297 -39.10 -15.63 -2.55
N LYS A 298 -38.03 -14.95 -2.97
CA LYS A 298 -36.64 -15.45 -2.86
C LYS A 298 -35.77 -14.43 -2.16
N GLU A 299 -34.96 -14.92 -1.27
CA GLU A 299 -33.97 -14.16 -0.56
C GLU A 299 -32.84 -13.78 -1.51
N GLY A 300 -32.12 -12.70 -1.24
CA GLY A 300 -31.02 -12.16 -2.06
C GLY A 300 -30.06 -13.18 -2.66
N ASP A 301 -28.77 -12.99 -2.59
CA ASP A 301 -27.79 -13.97 -3.03
C ASP A 301 -27.32 -14.83 -1.85
N ARG A 302 -28.04 -15.91 -1.55
CA ARG A 302 -27.75 -16.79 -0.41
C ARG A 302 -26.39 -17.47 -0.52
N LEU A 303 -25.93 -17.75 -1.74
CA LEU A 303 -24.62 -18.35 -1.94
C LEU A 303 -23.52 -17.36 -1.59
N LEU A 304 -23.65 -16.10 -2.01
CA LEU A 304 -22.74 -15.04 -1.61
C LEU A 304 -22.73 -14.84 -0.09
N MET A 305 -23.89 -14.80 0.54
CA MET A 305 -24.02 -14.65 1.99
C MET A 305 -23.36 -15.79 2.76
N ARG A 306 -23.43 -17.02 2.24
CA ARG A 306 -22.78 -18.19 2.84
C ARG A 306 -21.25 -18.13 2.69
N ASP A 307 -20.79 -17.82 1.49
CA ASP A 307 -19.35 -17.86 1.14
C ASP A 307 -18.61 -16.60 1.61
N HIS A 308 -19.32 -15.47 1.69
CA HIS A 308 -18.80 -14.15 2.08
C HIS A 308 -19.72 -13.46 3.09
N PRO A 309 -19.83 -13.99 4.31
CA PRO A 309 -20.72 -13.44 5.36
C PRO A 309 -20.33 -12.01 5.80
N GLU A 310 -19.12 -11.55 5.43
CA GLU A 310 -18.64 -10.18 5.66
C GLU A 310 -19.22 -9.15 4.68
N CYS A 311 -19.86 -9.57 3.58
CA CYS A 311 -20.42 -8.68 2.55
C CYS A 311 -21.82 -8.18 2.96
N VAL A 312 -21.91 -7.38 4.03
CA VAL A 312 -23.17 -6.93 4.63
C VAL A 312 -23.42 -5.43 4.54
N HIS A 313 -22.48 -4.65 3.96
CA HIS A 313 -22.55 -3.19 3.98
C HIS A 313 -23.23 -2.58 2.76
N GLY A 314 -23.02 -3.16 1.60
CA GLY A 314 -23.51 -2.65 0.34
C GLY A 314 -22.86 -3.31 -0.88
N MET A 315 -23.21 -2.80 -2.04
CA MET A 315 -22.66 -3.27 -3.32
C MET A 315 -22.04 -2.10 -4.09
N VAL A 316 -20.96 -2.41 -4.78
CA VAL A 316 -20.15 -1.45 -5.55
C VAL A 316 -20.21 -1.86 -7.02
N VAL A 317 -20.34 -0.88 -7.91
CA VAL A 317 -20.11 -1.05 -9.35
C VAL A 317 -18.74 -0.51 -9.70
N ALA A 318 -17.95 -1.28 -10.46
CA ALA A 318 -16.62 -0.88 -10.89
C ALA A 318 -16.65 0.43 -11.71
N MET A 319 -15.58 1.23 -11.61
CA MET A 319 -15.43 2.47 -12.38
C MET A 319 -15.13 2.22 -13.85
N ASP A 320 -14.40 1.14 -14.13
CA ASP A 320 -13.95 0.80 -15.46
C ASP A 320 -14.65 -0.46 -15.99
N ASP A 321 -14.82 -0.51 -17.30
CA ASP A 321 -15.22 -1.73 -17.97
C ASP A 321 -14.08 -2.74 -17.97
N THR A 322 -14.37 -4.01 -17.67
CA THR A 322 -13.36 -5.10 -17.72
C THR A 322 -12.79 -5.34 -19.11
N SER A 323 -13.43 -4.78 -20.15
CA SER A 323 -12.96 -4.86 -21.54
C SER A 323 -13.45 -3.65 -22.34
N SER A 324 -12.57 -3.09 -23.16
CA SER A 324 -12.91 -2.07 -24.17
C SER A 324 -13.60 -2.65 -25.41
N GLN A 325 -13.78 -3.97 -25.49
CA GLN A 325 -14.37 -4.70 -26.62
C GLN A 325 -15.66 -5.37 -26.21
N GLU A 326 -16.62 -5.45 -27.12
CA GLU A 326 -17.82 -6.26 -26.91
C GLU A 326 -17.44 -7.73 -26.68
N MET A 327 -17.92 -8.30 -25.58
CA MET A 327 -17.66 -9.68 -25.21
C MET A 327 -18.94 -10.52 -25.31
N LYS A 328 -18.77 -11.76 -25.73
CA LYS A 328 -19.87 -12.74 -25.70
C LYS A 328 -20.04 -13.27 -24.29
N TRP A 329 -21.27 -13.41 -23.84
CA TRP A 329 -21.59 -14.07 -22.57
C TRP A 329 -21.15 -15.52 -22.53
N ALA A 330 -21.31 -16.25 -23.64
CA ALA A 330 -20.90 -17.63 -23.76
C ALA A 330 -20.57 -17.99 -25.23
N THR A 331 -19.77 -19.02 -25.41
CA THR A 331 -19.49 -19.66 -26.69
C THR A 331 -19.91 -21.14 -26.66
N GLY A 332 -19.83 -21.83 -27.79
CA GLY A 332 -20.18 -23.25 -27.87
C GLY A 332 -21.64 -23.54 -27.48
N LYS A 333 -21.87 -24.66 -26.82
CA LYS A 333 -23.20 -25.06 -26.37
C LYS A 333 -23.79 -24.10 -25.34
N GLY A 334 -22.95 -23.51 -24.49
CA GLY A 334 -23.37 -22.56 -23.48
C GLY A 334 -24.04 -21.30 -24.05
N ALA A 335 -23.78 -20.95 -25.32
CA ALA A 335 -24.43 -19.81 -25.98
C ALA A 335 -25.91 -20.04 -26.28
N THR A 336 -26.36 -21.28 -26.36
CA THR A 336 -27.72 -21.65 -26.78
C THR A 336 -28.49 -22.46 -25.72
N GLU A 337 -27.79 -23.01 -24.72
CA GLU A 337 -28.41 -23.82 -23.68
C GLU A 337 -28.85 -22.95 -22.49
N HIS A 338 -29.99 -23.28 -21.91
CA HIS A 338 -30.45 -22.63 -20.68
C HIS A 338 -29.76 -23.26 -19.47
N ILE A 339 -28.61 -22.67 -19.06
CA ILE A 339 -27.65 -23.21 -18.07
C ILE A 339 -28.34 -23.56 -16.73
N TYR A 340 -29.26 -22.70 -16.25
CA TYR A 340 -30.05 -22.99 -15.04
C TYR A 340 -30.92 -24.26 -15.17
N GLN A 341 -31.53 -24.45 -16.33
CA GLN A 341 -32.34 -25.67 -16.59
C GLN A 341 -31.46 -26.91 -16.71
N TRP A 342 -30.25 -26.76 -17.28
CA TRP A 342 -29.25 -27.82 -17.29
C TRP A 342 -28.89 -28.22 -15.85
N ALA A 343 -28.52 -27.28 -14.98
CA ALA A 343 -28.16 -27.55 -13.61
C ALA A 343 -29.28 -28.30 -12.85
N LYS A 344 -30.56 -27.91 -13.07
CA LYS A 344 -31.71 -28.58 -12.50
C LYS A 344 -31.85 -30.05 -12.95
N LYS A 345 -31.49 -30.34 -14.18
CA LYS A 345 -31.57 -31.73 -14.74
C LYS A 345 -30.39 -32.59 -14.28
N SER A 346 -29.19 -31.97 -14.15
CA SER A 346 -27.94 -32.66 -13.85
C SER A 346 -27.64 -32.74 -12.35
N PHE A 347 -28.55 -32.29 -11.48
CA PHE A 347 -28.34 -32.21 -10.03
C PHE A 347 -27.87 -33.53 -9.38
N ASN A 348 -28.38 -34.69 -9.85
CA ASN A 348 -27.98 -36.00 -9.34
C ASN A 348 -26.55 -36.43 -9.71
N GLU A 349 -25.94 -35.74 -10.64
CA GLU A 349 -24.57 -35.97 -11.10
C GLU A 349 -23.54 -35.07 -10.36
N PHE A 350 -24.04 -34.17 -9.53
CA PHE A 350 -23.19 -33.20 -8.79
C PHE A 350 -22.54 -33.89 -7.59
N THR A 351 -21.31 -33.42 -7.27
CA THR A 351 -20.68 -33.76 -6.00
C THR A 351 -21.48 -33.17 -4.83
N SER A 352 -21.21 -33.64 -3.60
CA SER A 352 -21.91 -33.11 -2.41
C SER A 352 -21.75 -31.59 -2.24
N GLY A 353 -20.55 -31.03 -2.57
CA GLY A 353 -20.31 -29.58 -2.53
C GLY A 353 -21.12 -28.84 -3.60
N GLU A 354 -21.14 -29.34 -4.84
CA GLU A 354 -21.92 -28.76 -5.94
C GLU A 354 -23.42 -28.83 -5.69
N GLN A 355 -23.89 -29.88 -5.00
CA GLN A 355 -25.29 -29.99 -4.57
C GLN A 355 -25.65 -28.93 -3.53
N ALA A 356 -24.76 -28.71 -2.54
CA ALA A 356 -24.96 -27.68 -1.55
C ALA A 356 -24.99 -26.27 -2.19
N ASP A 357 -24.08 -26.01 -3.13
CA ASP A 357 -24.09 -24.75 -3.90
C ASP A 357 -25.41 -24.59 -4.69
N TRP A 358 -25.85 -25.64 -5.34
CA TRP A 358 -27.11 -25.61 -6.11
C TRP A 358 -28.34 -25.38 -5.25
N GLU A 359 -28.39 -25.88 -4.03
CA GLU A 359 -29.51 -25.65 -3.10
C GLU A 359 -29.57 -24.16 -2.71
N GLU A 360 -28.46 -23.53 -2.44
CA GLU A 360 -28.39 -22.08 -2.15
C GLU A 360 -28.75 -21.25 -3.39
N ILE A 361 -28.18 -21.58 -4.56
CA ILE A 361 -28.52 -20.92 -5.82
C ILE A 361 -30.02 -21.00 -6.13
N ARG A 362 -30.64 -22.15 -5.89
CA ARG A 362 -32.07 -22.35 -6.13
C ARG A 362 -32.95 -21.55 -5.19
N ALA A 363 -32.49 -21.30 -3.98
CA ALA A 363 -33.19 -20.50 -2.98
C ALA A 363 -32.99 -18.99 -3.21
N SER A 364 -31.90 -18.61 -3.85
CA SER A 364 -31.56 -17.22 -4.14
C SER A 364 -32.38 -16.62 -5.27
N ASP A 365 -32.44 -15.30 -5.32
CA ASP A 365 -32.84 -14.57 -6.52
C ASP A 365 -31.70 -14.64 -7.55
N ILE A 366 -31.92 -15.41 -8.60
CA ILE A 366 -30.92 -15.65 -9.67
C ILE A 366 -30.58 -14.40 -10.50
N SER A 367 -31.18 -13.25 -10.19
CA SER A 367 -30.77 -11.97 -10.78
C SER A 367 -29.37 -11.53 -10.31
N PHE A 368 -28.92 -12.04 -9.17
CA PHE A 368 -27.63 -11.69 -8.60
C PHE A 368 -26.46 -12.36 -9.29
N GLY A 369 -25.38 -11.62 -9.41
CA GLY A 369 -24.22 -11.99 -10.20
C GLY A 369 -23.47 -13.20 -9.66
N TYR A 370 -23.29 -13.33 -8.35
CA TYR A 370 -22.48 -14.40 -7.75
C TYR A 370 -23.08 -15.79 -8.00
N CYS A 371 -24.37 -15.97 -7.76
CA CYS A 371 -25.09 -17.21 -8.09
C CYS A 371 -24.97 -17.58 -9.58
N ARG A 372 -25.11 -16.59 -10.47
CA ARG A 372 -24.95 -16.82 -11.92
C ARG A 372 -23.53 -17.19 -12.30
N SER A 373 -22.55 -16.52 -11.77
CA SER A 373 -21.14 -16.83 -12.00
C SER A 373 -20.81 -18.25 -11.57
N ARG A 374 -21.33 -18.68 -10.42
CA ARG A 374 -21.12 -20.04 -9.92
C ARG A 374 -21.73 -21.12 -10.81
N ILE A 375 -22.94 -20.88 -11.32
CA ILE A 375 -23.58 -21.81 -12.29
C ILE A 375 -22.77 -21.86 -13.60
N MET A 376 -22.28 -20.74 -14.10
CA MET A 376 -21.46 -20.68 -15.31
C MET A 376 -20.16 -21.45 -15.13
N ALA A 377 -19.47 -21.25 -14.00
CA ALA A 377 -18.26 -22.01 -13.67
C ALA A 377 -18.51 -23.51 -13.63
N LEU A 378 -19.60 -23.93 -12.98
CA LEU A 378 -19.99 -25.33 -12.90
C LEU A 378 -20.33 -25.92 -14.27
N TYR A 379 -21.03 -25.18 -15.12
CA TYR A 379 -21.33 -25.59 -16.49
C TYR A 379 -20.03 -25.73 -17.32
N GLY A 380 -19.15 -24.73 -17.28
CA GLY A 380 -17.89 -24.71 -18.01
C GLY A 380 -16.97 -25.87 -17.63
N SER A 381 -16.89 -26.22 -16.34
CA SER A 381 -16.08 -27.37 -15.88
C SER A 381 -16.51 -28.71 -16.45
N ARG A 382 -17.77 -28.83 -16.89
CA ARG A 382 -18.36 -30.05 -17.44
C ARG A 382 -18.54 -30.06 -18.97
N HIS A 383 -18.35 -28.92 -19.62
CA HIS A 383 -18.51 -28.72 -21.05
C HIS A 383 -17.32 -28.03 -21.67
N SER A 384 -16.32 -28.82 -22.06
CA SER A 384 -15.05 -28.31 -22.59
C SER A 384 -15.16 -27.53 -23.92
N ASP A 385 -16.31 -27.61 -24.59
CA ASP A 385 -16.65 -26.85 -25.79
C ASP A 385 -17.28 -25.49 -25.52
N THR A 386 -17.42 -25.12 -24.24
CA THR A 386 -18.04 -23.87 -23.79
C THR A 386 -17.02 -23.00 -23.04
N THR A 387 -17.00 -21.71 -23.37
CA THR A 387 -16.29 -20.68 -22.59
C THR A 387 -17.24 -19.56 -22.22
N PHE A 388 -16.90 -18.83 -21.17
CA PHE A 388 -17.64 -17.67 -20.67
C PHE A 388 -16.75 -16.46 -20.62
N PRO A 389 -16.44 -15.80 -21.77
CA PRO A 389 -15.47 -14.70 -21.84
C PRO A 389 -15.73 -13.56 -20.82
N VAL A 390 -16.99 -13.21 -20.58
CA VAL A 390 -17.36 -12.19 -19.58
C VAL A 390 -17.04 -12.67 -18.16
N TYR A 391 -17.33 -13.92 -17.85
CA TYR A 391 -17.02 -14.50 -16.53
C TYR A 391 -15.52 -14.56 -16.29
N ASP A 392 -14.75 -15.03 -17.29
CA ASP A 392 -13.30 -15.13 -17.19
C ASP A 392 -12.68 -13.74 -16.97
N ALA A 393 -13.12 -12.72 -17.71
CA ALA A 393 -12.66 -11.35 -17.54
C ALA A 393 -12.99 -10.73 -16.16
N ILE A 394 -14.14 -11.09 -15.57
CA ILE A 394 -14.51 -10.62 -14.22
C ILE A 394 -13.72 -11.38 -13.13
N ALA A 395 -13.39 -12.63 -13.35
CA ALA A 395 -12.65 -13.44 -12.39
C ALA A 395 -11.18 -13.01 -12.27
N ASP A 396 -10.64 -12.39 -13.32
CA ASP A 396 -9.27 -11.85 -13.36
C ASP A 396 -9.19 -10.39 -12.85
N TYR A 397 -10.32 -9.71 -12.67
CA TYR A 397 -10.41 -8.34 -12.14
C TYR A 397 -10.35 -8.33 -10.61
#